data_bd35455acbb67dc602afd8c611e654c1
#
_entry.id   bd35455acbb67dc602afd8c611e654c1
#
_cell.length_a   1.000
_cell.length_b   1.000
_cell.length_c   1.000
_cell.angle_alpha   90.00
_cell.angle_beta   90.00
_cell.angle_gamma   90.00
#
_symmetry.space_group_name_H-M   'P 1'
#
loop_
_entity.id
_entity.type
_entity.pdbx_description
1 polymer ?
#
loop_
_entity_poly.entity_id
_entity_poly.type
_entity_poly.pdbx_seq_one_letter_code
_entity_poly.pdbx_strand_id
1 'polypeptide(L)'
;AMIEADVSLSAIKPFLKDIRKKGVGQEVLKSLTPGHQMVKIVNDELISLLGGEFKELGLAPSLPTVVLMAGLQGAGKTTTAGKLAKRFKDKG
;
A
#
# COMPACT_ATOMS: atom_id res chain seq x y z
N ALA A 1 -16.44 -1.47 1.29
CA ALA A 1 -15.30 -2.13 1.98
C ALA A 1 -14.26 -1.10 2.47
N MET A 2 -13.83 -0.15 1.64
CA MET A 2 -12.83 0.85 2.03
C MET A 2 -13.32 1.82 3.12
N ILE A 3 -14.59 2.21 3.10
CA ILE A 3 -15.19 3.05 4.15
C ILE A 3 -15.22 2.29 5.48
N GLU A 4 -15.57 1.02 5.47
CA GLU A 4 -15.58 0.15 6.64
C GLU A 4 -14.19 -0.04 7.24
N ALA A 5 -13.14 0.04 6.40
CA ALA A 5 -11.74 -0.03 6.81
C ALA A 5 -11.16 1.33 7.23
N ASP A 6 -12.00 2.35 7.44
CA ASP A 6 -11.60 3.71 7.83
C ASP A 6 -10.65 4.43 6.85
N VAL A 7 -10.73 4.08 5.57
CA VAL A 7 -9.95 4.77 4.55
C VAL A 7 -10.53 6.16 4.29
N SER A 8 -9.68 7.17 4.20
CA SER A 8 -10.08 8.56 3.96
C SER A 8 -10.88 8.70 2.65
N LEU A 9 -12.00 9.44 2.69
CA LEU A 9 -12.80 9.74 1.50
C LEU A 9 -12.00 10.48 0.42
N SER A 10 -11.03 11.29 0.82
CA SER A 10 -10.15 11.99 -0.11
C SER A 10 -9.24 11.05 -0.91
N ALA A 11 -8.91 9.88 -0.34
CA ALA A 11 -8.17 8.82 -1.02
C ALA A 11 -9.09 7.90 -1.84
N ILE A 12 -10.30 7.60 -1.33
CA ILE A 12 -11.25 6.69 -1.98
C ILE A 12 -11.76 7.25 -3.31
N LYS A 13 -12.13 8.52 -3.37
CA LYS A 13 -12.73 9.13 -4.57
C LYS A 13 -11.83 9.05 -5.81
N PRO A 14 -10.56 9.49 -5.77
CA PRO A 14 -9.65 9.33 -6.90
C PRO A 14 -9.40 7.87 -7.26
N PHE A 15 -9.24 7.02 -6.27
CA PHE A 15 -9.01 5.58 -6.44
C PHE A 15 -10.15 4.91 -7.21
N LEU A 16 -11.42 5.15 -6.82
CA LEU A 16 -12.59 4.61 -7.52
C LEU A 16 -12.73 5.17 -8.93
N LYS A 17 -12.41 6.46 -9.12
CA LYS A 17 -12.43 7.09 -10.44
C LYS A 17 -11.44 6.41 -11.40
N ASP A 18 -10.22 6.14 -10.93
CA ASP A 18 -9.20 5.50 -11.74
C ASP A 18 -9.55 4.03 -12.05
N ILE A 19 -10.09 3.29 -11.08
CA ILE A 19 -10.59 1.93 -11.30
C ILE A 19 -11.71 1.94 -12.33
N ARG A 20 -12.68 2.85 -12.21
CA ARG A 20 -13.80 2.94 -13.16
C ARG A 20 -13.31 3.25 -14.57
N LYS A 21 -12.40 4.20 -14.71
CA LYS A 21 -11.81 4.57 -16.00
C LYS A 21 -11.12 3.39 -16.68
N LYS A 22 -10.33 2.64 -15.92
CA LYS A 22 -9.62 1.44 -16.43
C LYS A 22 -10.56 0.27 -16.66
N GLY A 23 -11.55 0.09 -15.78
CA GLY A 23 -12.50 -1.01 -15.83
C GLY A 23 -13.46 -0.97 -17.01
N VAL A 24 -13.77 0.23 -17.54
CA VAL A 24 -14.58 0.38 -18.75
C VAL A 24 -13.73 0.47 -20.03
N GLY A 25 -12.42 0.29 -19.92
CA GLY A 25 -11.52 0.26 -21.07
C GLY A 25 -11.79 -0.91 -22.01
N GLN A 26 -11.49 -0.75 -23.29
CA GLN A 26 -11.75 -1.78 -24.30
C GLN A 26 -11.02 -3.09 -24.04
N GLU A 27 -9.86 -3.04 -23.40
CA GLU A 27 -9.09 -4.22 -23.05
C GLU A 27 -9.85 -5.15 -22.09
N VAL A 28 -10.52 -4.55 -21.09
CA VAL A 28 -11.36 -5.30 -20.14
C VAL A 28 -12.61 -5.84 -20.82
N LEU A 29 -13.29 -5.01 -21.60
CA LEU A 29 -14.54 -5.37 -22.29
C LEU A 29 -14.33 -6.48 -23.35
N LYS A 30 -13.17 -6.53 -23.99
CA LYS A 30 -12.80 -7.53 -24.98
C LYS A 30 -12.12 -8.76 -24.38
N SER A 31 -11.82 -8.76 -23.11
CA SER A 31 -11.16 -9.89 -22.45
C SER A 31 -12.10 -11.08 -22.32
N LEU A 32 -11.53 -12.28 -22.47
CA LEU A 32 -12.22 -13.54 -22.19
C LEU A 32 -12.45 -13.76 -20.68
N THR A 33 -11.72 -13.03 -19.82
CA THR A 33 -11.78 -13.13 -18.36
C THR A 33 -11.91 -11.73 -17.74
N PRO A 34 -13.06 -11.01 -17.91
CA PRO A 34 -13.21 -9.65 -17.42
C PRO A 34 -13.03 -9.54 -15.89
N GLY A 35 -13.49 -10.53 -15.14
CA GLY A 35 -13.33 -10.57 -13.69
C GLY A 35 -11.87 -10.59 -13.25
N HIS A 36 -11.02 -11.38 -13.90
CA HIS A 36 -9.58 -11.42 -13.61
C HIS A 36 -8.89 -10.10 -13.98
N GLN A 37 -9.31 -9.47 -15.08
CA GLN A 37 -8.79 -8.15 -15.47
C GLN A 37 -9.15 -7.08 -14.43
N MET A 38 -10.37 -7.12 -13.88
CA MET A 38 -10.77 -6.21 -12.81
C MET A 38 -9.96 -6.41 -11.53
N VAL A 39 -9.70 -7.66 -11.14
CA VAL A 39 -8.84 -7.97 -9.98
C VAL A 39 -7.43 -7.41 -10.19
N LYS A 40 -6.87 -7.56 -11.36
CA LYS A 40 -5.55 -6.98 -11.70
C LYS A 40 -5.56 -5.46 -11.61
N ILE A 41 -6.57 -4.80 -12.16
CA ILE A 41 -6.71 -3.34 -12.12
C ILE A 41 -6.78 -2.85 -10.66
N VAL A 42 -7.61 -3.48 -9.83
CA VAL A 42 -7.73 -3.12 -8.41
C VAL A 42 -6.40 -3.31 -7.69
N ASN A 43 -5.71 -4.42 -7.94
CA ASN A 43 -4.40 -4.69 -7.35
C ASN A 43 -3.37 -3.61 -7.75
N ASP A 44 -3.29 -3.26 -9.03
CA ASP A 44 -2.35 -2.25 -9.53
C ASP A 44 -2.65 -0.87 -8.95
N GLU A 45 -3.93 -0.50 -8.83
CA GLU A 45 -4.35 0.76 -8.22
C GLU A 45 -4.07 0.81 -6.72
N LEU A 46 -4.22 -0.31 -6.00
CA LEU A 46 -3.85 -0.40 -4.58
C LEU A 46 -2.34 -0.23 -4.40
N ILE A 47 -1.53 -0.86 -5.23
CA ILE A 47 -0.06 -0.69 -5.21
C ILE A 47 0.30 0.78 -5.43
N SER A 48 -0.31 1.43 -6.41
CA SER A 48 -0.09 2.85 -6.69
C SER A 48 -0.49 3.75 -5.52
N LEU A 49 -1.65 3.47 -4.91
CA LEU A 49 -2.15 4.20 -3.74
C LEU A 49 -1.20 4.09 -2.54
N LEU A 50 -0.59 2.92 -2.35
CA LEU A 50 0.35 2.65 -1.26
C LEU A 50 1.78 3.13 -1.52
N GLY A 51 2.01 3.81 -2.64
CA GLY A 51 3.29 4.43 -2.96
C GLY A 51 4.06 3.83 -4.13
N GLY A 52 3.54 2.76 -4.74
CA GLY A 52 4.10 2.13 -5.93
C GLY A 52 5.34 1.29 -5.64
N GLU A 53 6.50 1.91 -5.58
CA GLU A 53 7.77 1.21 -5.43
C GLU A 53 8.19 1.09 -3.96
N PHE A 54 8.93 0.03 -3.68
CA PHE A 54 9.57 -0.14 -2.38
C PHE A 54 10.62 0.94 -2.16
N LYS A 55 10.52 1.63 -1.03
CA LYS A 55 11.53 2.59 -0.59
C LYS A 55 12.14 2.14 0.73
N GLU A 56 13.44 2.20 0.82
CA GLU A 56 14.13 1.94 2.08
C GLU A 56 13.90 3.08 3.07
N LEU A 57 13.90 2.74 4.35
CA LEU A 57 13.89 3.73 5.41
C LEU A 57 15.22 4.51 5.38
N GLY A 58 15.11 5.82 5.21
CA GLY A 58 16.27 6.69 5.31
C GLY A 58 16.85 6.72 6.71
N LEU A 59 18.17 6.63 6.82
CA LEU A 59 18.84 6.84 8.09
C LEU A 59 19.08 8.33 8.30
N ALA A 60 19.03 8.78 9.56
CA ALA A 60 19.32 10.17 9.88
C ALA A 60 20.78 10.50 9.58
N PRO A 61 21.07 11.75 9.15
CA PRO A 61 22.47 12.18 8.92
C PRO A 61 23.32 12.16 10.18
N SER A 62 22.69 12.27 11.35
CA SER A 62 23.32 12.19 12.68
C SER A 62 22.76 11.05 13.48
N LEU A 63 23.60 10.43 14.29
CA LEU A 63 23.18 9.36 15.20
C LEU A 63 22.66 9.91 16.54
N PRO A 64 21.68 9.22 17.16
CA PRO A 64 20.98 8.02 16.66
C PRO A 64 19.84 8.34 15.73
N THR A 65 19.55 7.43 14.79
CA THR A 65 18.29 7.47 14.01
C THR A 65 17.15 6.96 14.88
N VAL A 66 16.10 7.76 15.07
CA VAL A 66 14.94 7.38 15.87
C VAL A 66 13.77 7.07 14.94
N VAL A 67 13.17 5.89 15.09
CA VAL A 67 11.99 5.46 14.35
C VAL A 67 10.85 5.24 15.33
N LEU A 68 9.78 6.04 15.21
CA LEU A 68 8.59 5.90 16.03
C LEU A 68 7.58 4.96 15.37
N MET A 69 7.26 3.87 16.06
CA MET A 69 6.21 2.92 15.63
C MET A 69 4.87 3.38 16.21
N ALA A 70 3.95 3.79 15.34
CA ALA A 70 2.63 4.27 15.74
C ALA A 70 1.53 3.35 15.19
N GLY A 71 0.48 3.17 16.00
CA GLY A 71 -0.68 2.36 15.61
C GLY A 71 -1.53 2.00 16.81
N LEU A 72 -2.71 1.46 16.51
CA LEU A 72 -3.62 0.96 17.55
C LEU A 72 -3.10 -0.34 18.16
N GLN A 73 -3.64 -0.72 19.32
CA GLN A 73 -3.34 -1.99 19.95
C GLN A 73 -3.67 -3.15 19.01
N GLY A 74 -2.75 -4.11 18.88
CA GLY A 74 -2.90 -5.25 17.98
C GLY A 74 -2.53 -4.97 16.52
N ALA A 75 -2.03 -3.77 16.19
CA ALA A 75 -1.61 -3.43 14.83
C ALA A 75 -0.27 -4.06 14.41
N GLY A 76 0.46 -4.70 15.33
CA GLY A 76 1.73 -5.36 15.05
C GLY A 76 2.97 -4.48 15.24
N LYS A 77 2.88 -3.42 16.05
CA LYS A 77 4.00 -2.49 16.31
C LYS A 77 5.24 -3.21 16.86
N THR A 78 5.07 -4.01 17.89
CA THR A 78 6.18 -4.75 18.54
C THR A 78 6.79 -5.76 17.57
N THR A 79 5.98 -6.53 16.87
CA THR A 79 6.42 -7.51 15.88
C THR A 79 7.19 -6.85 14.74
N THR A 80 6.68 -5.75 14.22
CA THR A 80 7.32 -4.99 13.14
C THR A 80 8.63 -4.35 13.61
N ALA A 81 8.66 -3.81 14.82
CA ALA A 81 9.89 -3.26 15.42
C ALA A 81 10.98 -4.31 15.52
N GLY A 82 10.64 -5.53 15.98
CA GLY A 82 11.59 -6.65 16.04
C GLY A 82 12.13 -7.06 14.66
N LYS A 83 11.26 -7.12 13.67
CA LYS A 83 11.66 -7.44 12.29
C LYS A 83 12.55 -6.35 11.68
N LEU A 84 12.24 -5.07 11.91
CA LEU A 84 13.08 -3.96 11.47
C LEU A 84 14.44 -3.96 12.14
N ALA A 85 14.49 -4.19 13.45
CA ALA A 85 15.74 -4.27 14.20
C ALA A 85 16.64 -5.38 13.64
N LYS A 86 16.09 -6.56 13.38
CA LYS A 86 16.82 -7.66 12.74
C LYS A 86 17.35 -7.24 11.35
N ARG A 87 16.51 -6.65 10.53
CA ARG A 87 16.89 -6.21 9.18
C ARG A 87 18.06 -5.20 9.22
N PHE A 88 18.01 -4.22 10.13
CA PHE A 88 19.09 -3.25 10.27
C PHE A 88 20.37 -3.88 10.83
N LYS A 89 20.24 -4.82 11.78
CA LYS A 89 21.39 -5.58 12.30
C LYS A 89 22.08 -6.39 11.20
N ASP A 90 21.30 -7.05 10.34
CA ASP A 90 21.82 -7.87 9.23
C ASP A 90 22.50 -7.03 8.14
N LYS A 91 22.12 -5.76 8.02
CA LYS A 91 22.77 -4.80 7.10
C LYS A 91 24.03 -4.13 7.70
N GLY A 92 24.26 -4.28 8.98
CA GLY A 92 25.29 -3.57 9.71
C GLY A 92 24.80 -2.24 10.23
#